data_920097191d9e14f48e4cf1db5a23f715
#
_entry.id   920097191d9e14f48e4cf1db5a23f715
#
_cell.length_a   1.000
_cell.length_b   1.000
_cell.length_c   1.000
_cell.angle_alpha   90.00
_cell.angle_beta   90.00
_cell.angle_gamma   90.00
#
_symmetry.space_group_name_H-M   'P 1'
#
loop_
_entity.id
_entity.type
_entity.pdbx_description
1 polymer ?
#
loop_
_entity_poly.entity_id
_entity_poly.type
_entity_poly.pdbx_seq_one_letter_code
_entity_poly.pdbx_strand_id
1 'polypeptide(L)'
;MDIRSRHDAIVRSLRRKGTATVDELAQEVNASRRTVLRDISVLRDQGFVIHSEPGRGGGLQLDPQSVQTTPRLAVTEVFALLLSVAAMRAAGNLPFSGLADAGLAKIEKALPPEKVRDLRRFLDCLYVGKLSPQQDLSDIGTMDAALLPAFETAFLERVMLNFRYRDAKGHLTQREVEPQAMLILPPLWYLVAWDLARQDFRHFRMDRIANPEPVEGSKFRQRHVPFEDDVCPYGDLPR
;
A
#
# COMPACT_ATOMS: atom_id res chain seq x y z
N MET A 1 1.19 -0.64 -29.43
CA MET A 1 1.81 -0.47 -28.11
C MET A 1 2.29 0.96 -27.98
N ASP A 2 1.94 1.68 -26.90
CA ASP A 2 2.46 3.02 -26.67
C ASP A 2 3.96 2.98 -26.33
N ILE A 3 4.63 4.15 -26.33
CA ILE A 3 6.08 4.26 -26.11
C ILE A 3 6.47 3.73 -24.74
N ARG A 4 5.70 4.05 -23.69
CA ARG A 4 6.00 3.66 -22.31
C ARG A 4 5.89 2.16 -22.10
N SER A 5 4.79 1.56 -22.57
CA SER A 5 4.59 0.11 -22.52
C SER A 5 5.68 -0.65 -23.28
N ARG A 6 6.20 -0.06 -24.38
CA ARG A 6 7.29 -0.65 -25.18
C ARG A 6 8.62 -0.59 -24.44
N HIS A 7 8.96 0.53 -23.79
CA HIS A 7 10.15 0.66 -22.94
C HIS A 7 10.13 -0.36 -21.80
N ASP A 8 8.99 -0.49 -21.09
CA ASP A 8 8.82 -1.47 -20.02
C ASP A 8 8.97 -2.91 -20.51
N ALA A 9 8.51 -3.22 -21.73
CA ALA A 9 8.65 -4.54 -22.33
C ALA A 9 10.12 -4.85 -22.70
N ILE A 10 10.86 -3.87 -23.24
CA ILE A 10 12.29 -4.00 -23.56
C ILE A 10 13.08 -4.27 -22.25
N VAL A 11 12.86 -3.47 -21.21
CA VAL A 11 13.55 -3.63 -19.93
C VAL A 11 13.25 -4.98 -19.32
N ARG A 12 11.98 -5.43 -19.31
CA ARG A 12 11.60 -6.77 -18.83
C ARG A 12 12.26 -7.90 -19.62
N SER A 13 12.33 -7.77 -20.94
CA SER A 13 12.97 -8.77 -21.77
C SER A 13 14.46 -8.92 -21.45
N LEU A 14 15.17 -7.79 -21.37
CA LEU A 14 16.59 -7.78 -21.02
C LEU A 14 16.86 -8.36 -19.63
N ARG A 15 15.98 -8.08 -18.65
CA ARG A 15 16.10 -8.69 -17.32
C ARG A 15 15.92 -10.19 -17.32
N ARG A 16 14.90 -10.67 -18.04
CA ARG A 16 14.56 -12.10 -18.09
C ARG A 16 15.62 -12.94 -18.82
N LYS A 17 16.12 -12.41 -19.92
CA LYS A 17 17.06 -13.14 -20.82
C LYS A 17 18.53 -12.92 -20.48
N GLY A 18 18.85 -11.87 -19.70
CA GLY A 18 20.22 -11.40 -19.48
C GLY A 18 20.79 -10.68 -20.67
N THR A 19 20.76 -11.29 -21.86
CA THR A 19 21.22 -10.71 -23.14
C THR A 19 20.15 -10.91 -24.21
N ALA A 20 19.91 -9.91 -25.05
CA ALA A 20 19.02 -10.01 -26.19
C ALA A 20 19.55 -9.18 -27.37
N THR A 21 19.37 -9.68 -28.58
CA THR A 21 19.70 -8.94 -29.80
C THR A 21 18.64 -7.88 -30.11
N VAL A 22 19.01 -6.87 -30.90
CA VAL A 22 18.06 -5.84 -31.36
C VAL A 22 16.90 -6.47 -32.13
N ASP A 23 17.16 -7.55 -32.89
CA ASP A 23 16.15 -8.25 -33.69
C ASP A 23 15.14 -9.00 -32.80
N GLU A 24 15.61 -9.70 -31.79
CA GLU A 24 14.74 -10.35 -30.80
C GLU A 24 13.85 -9.35 -30.06
N LEU A 25 14.42 -8.23 -29.63
CA LEU A 25 13.63 -7.16 -29.00
C LEU A 25 12.62 -6.57 -29.97
N ALA A 26 13.00 -6.34 -31.25
CA ALA A 26 12.12 -5.81 -32.27
C ALA A 26 10.91 -6.73 -32.53
N GLN A 27 11.13 -8.03 -32.57
CA GLN A 27 10.06 -9.03 -32.68
C GLN A 27 9.16 -9.03 -31.45
N GLU A 28 9.74 -9.03 -30.25
CA GLU A 28 9.02 -9.13 -28.97
C GLU A 28 8.10 -7.91 -28.71
N VAL A 29 8.56 -6.70 -29.10
CA VAL A 29 7.78 -5.46 -28.94
C VAL A 29 7.01 -5.05 -30.20
N ASN A 30 7.04 -5.87 -31.23
CA ASN A 30 6.42 -5.61 -32.55
C ASN A 30 6.78 -4.22 -33.11
N ALA A 31 8.08 -3.93 -33.17
CA ALA A 31 8.61 -2.65 -33.63
C ALA A 31 9.79 -2.85 -34.61
N SER A 32 10.16 -1.80 -35.35
CA SER A 32 11.34 -1.87 -36.22
C SER A 32 12.64 -1.83 -35.42
N ARG A 33 13.74 -2.40 -35.95
CA ARG A 33 15.10 -2.27 -35.37
C ARG A 33 15.47 -0.81 -35.10
N ARG A 34 15.14 0.11 -35.99
CA ARG A 34 15.40 1.55 -35.84
C ARG A 34 14.63 2.11 -34.60
N THR A 35 13.40 1.67 -34.42
CA THR A 35 12.59 2.07 -33.27
C THR A 35 13.21 1.57 -31.95
N VAL A 36 13.60 0.29 -31.92
CA VAL A 36 14.24 -0.31 -30.72
C VAL A 36 15.56 0.39 -30.38
N LEU A 37 16.41 0.68 -31.37
CA LEU A 37 17.67 1.40 -31.12
C LEU A 37 17.42 2.80 -30.57
N ARG A 38 16.40 3.52 -31.07
CA ARG A 38 16.01 4.81 -30.53
C ARG A 38 15.48 4.68 -29.09
N ASP A 39 14.66 3.67 -28.83
CA ASP A 39 14.12 3.41 -27.48
C ASP A 39 15.26 3.05 -26.51
N ILE A 40 16.27 2.28 -26.93
CA ILE A 40 17.48 2.00 -26.12
C ILE A 40 18.24 3.29 -25.82
N SER A 41 18.38 4.21 -26.77
CA SER A 41 19.01 5.51 -26.50
C SER A 41 18.23 6.30 -25.45
N VAL A 42 16.90 6.36 -25.58
CA VAL A 42 16.04 7.04 -24.58
C VAL A 42 16.13 6.37 -23.21
N LEU A 43 16.17 5.04 -23.13
CA LEU A 43 16.36 4.31 -21.89
C LEU A 43 17.72 4.64 -21.24
N ARG A 44 18.79 4.74 -22.04
CA ARG A 44 20.11 5.17 -21.56
C ARG A 44 20.07 6.61 -21.00
N ASP A 45 19.40 7.52 -21.67
CA ASP A 45 19.20 8.91 -21.22
C ASP A 45 18.35 8.96 -19.92
N GLN A 46 17.51 7.97 -19.68
CA GLN A 46 16.75 7.79 -18.44
C GLN A 46 17.53 7.11 -17.30
N GLY A 47 18.84 6.81 -17.54
CA GLY A 47 19.73 6.26 -16.53
C GLY A 47 19.85 4.74 -16.50
N PHE A 48 19.27 4.03 -17.50
CA PHE A 48 19.52 2.61 -17.66
C PHE A 48 20.90 2.37 -18.29
N VAL A 49 21.78 1.63 -17.62
CA VAL A 49 23.07 1.20 -18.18
C VAL A 49 22.83 -0.04 -19.03
N ILE A 50 22.81 0.13 -20.35
CA ILE A 50 22.61 -0.93 -21.32
C ILE A 50 23.90 -1.07 -22.12
N HIS A 51 24.61 -2.16 -21.90
CA HIS A 51 25.83 -2.52 -22.64
C HIS A 51 25.48 -3.12 -24.00
N SER A 52 26.36 -2.90 -24.97
CA SER A 52 26.24 -3.52 -26.30
C SER A 52 27.51 -4.32 -26.57
N GLU A 53 27.38 -5.62 -26.70
CA GLU A 53 28.50 -6.50 -27.07
C GLU A 53 28.38 -6.90 -28.55
N PRO A 54 29.37 -6.54 -29.39
CA PRO A 54 29.37 -6.95 -30.77
C PRO A 54 29.83 -8.40 -30.92
N GLY A 55 29.31 -9.12 -31.96
CA GLY A 55 29.78 -10.45 -32.33
C GLY A 55 28.75 -11.57 -32.24
N ARG A 56 29.18 -12.81 -32.62
CA ARG A 56 28.35 -14.01 -32.51
C ARG A 56 28.07 -14.32 -31.04
N GLY A 57 26.82 -14.23 -30.62
CA GLY A 57 26.39 -14.37 -29.24
C GLY A 57 26.38 -13.08 -28.44
N GLY A 58 26.79 -11.94 -29.04
CA GLY A 58 26.66 -10.61 -28.46
C GLY A 58 25.23 -10.08 -28.57
N GLY A 59 24.97 -8.97 -27.88
CA GLY A 59 23.65 -8.33 -27.86
C GLY A 59 23.62 -7.15 -26.91
N LEU A 60 22.42 -6.77 -26.53
CA LEU A 60 22.15 -5.75 -25.53
C LEU A 60 22.01 -6.43 -24.16
N GLN A 61 22.74 -5.96 -23.17
CA GLN A 61 22.67 -6.43 -21.82
C GLN A 61 22.37 -5.28 -20.87
N LEU A 62 21.37 -5.44 -20.05
CA LEU A 62 21.04 -4.48 -19.00
C LEU A 62 21.88 -4.77 -17.77
N ASP A 63 22.63 -3.77 -17.29
CA ASP A 63 23.34 -3.87 -16.02
C ASP A 63 22.34 -4.04 -14.87
N PRO A 64 22.42 -5.15 -14.11
CA PRO A 64 21.51 -5.38 -12.99
C PRO A 64 21.53 -4.27 -11.93
N GLN A 65 22.67 -3.57 -11.77
CA GLN A 65 22.82 -2.50 -10.79
C GLN A 65 22.29 -1.15 -11.31
N SER A 66 22.19 -0.95 -12.62
CA SER A 66 21.64 0.29 -13.19
C SER A 66 20.13 0.39 -13.02
N VAL A 67 19.51 -0.71 -12.72
CA VAL A 67 18.07 -0.78 -12.51
C VAL A 67 17.76 -0.57 -11.03
N GLN A 68 17.96 0.63 -10.54
CA GLN A 68 17.20 1.08 -9.38
C GLN A 68 15.74 1.28 -9.83
N THR A 69 15.02 0.18 -10.02
CA THR A 69 13.56 0.26 -10.08
C THR A 69 13.08 0.68 -8.72
N THR A 70 12.91 1.98 -8.56
CA THR A 70 12.06 2.48 -7.50
C THR A 70 10.65 2.03 -7.89
N PRO A 71 10.06 1.05 -7.25
CA PRO A 71 8.68 0.70 -7.53
C PRO A 71 7.84 1.95 -7.26
N ARG A 72 6.98 2.33 -8.20
CA ARG A 72 6.03 3.41 -7.98
C ARG A 72 4.88 2.85 -7.16
N LEU A 73 5.01 2.93 -5.86
CA LEU A 73 3.94 2.53 -4.95
C LEU A 73 2.91 3.66 -4.83
N ALA A 74 1.63 3.29 -4.85
CA ALA A 74 0.55 4.16 -4.42
C ALA A 74 0.67 4.40 -2.90
N VAL A 75 0.09 5.50 -2.39
CA VAL A 75 0.08 5.78 -0.94
C VAL A 75 -0.59 4.66 -0.17
N THR A 76 -1.68 4.11 -0.71
CA THR A 76 -2.40 2.97 -0.14
C THR A 76 -1.52 1.72 -0.03
N GLU A 77 -0.70 1.44 -1.05
CA GLU A 77 0.23 0.29 -1.02
C GLU A 77 1.30 0.48 0.05
N VAL A 78 1.86 1.69 0.15
CA VAL A 78 2.83 2.02 1.21
C VAL A 78 2.17 1.91 2.58
N PHE A 79 0.96 2.42 2.73
CA PHE A 79 0.21 2.35 3.99
C PHE A 79 -0.13 0.89 4.36
N ALA A 80 -0.53 0.05 3.41
CA ALA A 80 -0.76 -1.37 3.65
C ALA A 80 0.51 -2.11 4.14
N LEU A 81 1.69 -1.78 3.57
CA LEU A 81 2.96 -2.32 4.05
C LEU A 81 3.28 -1.86 5.48
N LEU A 82 3.06 -0.58 5.77
CA LEU A 82 3.23 -0.03 7.12
C LEU A 82 2.29 -0.69 8.13
N LEU A 83 1.01 -0.86 7.78
CA LEU A 83 0.03 -1.59 8.61
C LEU A 83 0.50 -3.02 8.91
N SER A 84 1.01 -3.72 7.90
CA SER A 84 1.50 -5.10 8.06
C SER A 84 2.69 -5.15 9.02
N VAL A 85 3.66 -4.24 8.89
CA VAL A 85 4.81 -4.15 9.81
C VAL A 85 4.36 -3.75 11.21
N ALA A 86 3.42 -2.80 11.33
CA ALA A 86 2.86 -2.38 12.61
C ALA A 86 2.16 -3.55 13.34
N ALA A 87 1.33 -4.31 12.63
CA ALA A 87 0.64 -5.47 13.19
C ALA A 87 1.63 -6.54 13.68
N MET A 88 2.68 -6.84 12.91
CA MET A 88 3.70 -7.80 13.32
C MET A 88 4.50 -7.32 14.54
N ARG A 89 4.84 -6.03 14.62
CA ARG A 89 5.51 -5.45 15.78
C ARG A 89 4.64 -5.53 17.04
N ALA A 90 3.36 -5.17 16.91
CA ALA A 90 2.41 -5.24 17.99
C ALA A 90 2.24 -6.68 18.54
N ALA A 91 2.36 -7.68 17.67
CA ALA A 91 2.39 -9.08 18.05
C ALA A 91 3.71 -9.51 18.74
N GLY A 92 4.73 -8.65 18.79
CA GLY A 92 5.98 -8.88 19.53
C GLY A 92 7.01 -9.77 18.84
N ASN A 93 6.77 -10.21 17.60
CA ASN A 93 7.58 -11.22 16.92
C ASN A 93 7.94 -10.86 15.47
N LEU A 94 8.49 -9.66 15.24
CA LEU A 94 8.98 -9.31 13.89
C LEU A 94 10.48 -9.63 13.78
N PRO A 95 10.88 -10.77 13.17
CA PRO A 95 12.28 -11.00 12.84
C PRO A 95 12.73 -9.95 11.81
N PHE A 96 14.00 -9.53 11.91
CA PHE A 96 14.61 -8.54 11.00
C PHE A 96 13.92 -7.17 11.01
N SER A 97 13.36 -6.73 12.13
CA SER A 97 12.66 -5.43 12.25
C SER A 97 13.49 -4.25 11.74
N GLY A 98 14.79 -4.19 12.05
CA GLY A 98 15.68 -3.14 11.57
C GLY A 98 15.81 -3.08 10.03
N LEU A 99 15.72 -4.23 9.33
CA LEU A 99 15.72 -4.27 7.86
C LEU A 99 14.39 -3.78 7.29
N ALA A 100 13.27 -4.11 7.95
CA ALA A 100 11.95 -3.61 7.57
C ALA A 100 11.90 -2.08 7.70
N ASP A 101 12.42 -1.53 8.81
CA ASP A 101 12.52 -0.08 9.02
C ASP A 101 13.38 0.61 7.99
N ALA A 102 14.56 0.08 7.70
CA ALA A 102 15.44 0.62 6.67
C ALA A 102 14.78 0.59 5.28
N GLY A 103 13.99 -0.46 4.98
CA GLY A 103 13.20 -0.57 3.77
C GLY A 103 12.11 0.50 3.68
N LEU A 104 11.32 0.65 4.74
CA LEU A 104 10.25 1.65 4.81
C LEU A 104 10.79 3.08 4.71
N ALA A 105 11.91 3.39 5.41
CA ALA A 105 12.56 4.69 5.32
C ALA A 105 13.02 5.03 3.88
N LYS A 106 13.50 4.03 3.11
CA LYS A 106 13.83 4.22 1.69
C LYS A 106 12.59 4.50 0.85
N ILE A 107 11.47 3.81 1.12
CA ILE A 107 10.20 4.03 0.43
C ILE A 107 9.69 5.45 0.73
N GLU A 108 9.65 5.86 1.99
CA GLU A 108 9.25 7.22 2.39
C GLU A 108 10.10 8.30 1.71
N LYS A 109 11.42 8.11 1.67
CA LYS A 109 12.35 9.04 1.01
C LYS A 109 12.15 9.14 -0.50
N ALA A 110 11.65 8.09 -1.12
CA ALA A 110 11.37 8.03 -2.56
C ALA A 110 9.99 8.59 -2.94
N LEU A 111 9.10 8.86 -1.96
CA LEU A 111 7.79 9.43 -2.22
C LEU A 111 7.86 10.92 -2.53
N PRO A 112 7.02 11.42 -3.45
CA PRO A 112 6.84 12.86 -3.66
C PRO A 112 6.29 13.55 -2.38
N PRO A 113 6.60 14.85 -2.15
CA PRO A 113 6.20 15.55 -0.92
C PRO A 113 4.70 15.52 -0.59
N GLU A 114 3.84 15.59 -1.62
CA GLU A 114 2.39 15.48 -1.45
C GLU A 114 1.98 14.09 -0.92
N LYS A 115 2.62 13.03 -1.42
CA LYS A 115 2.37 11.65 -0.98
C LYS A 115 2.88 11.40 0.44
N VAL A 116 3.99 12.02 0.82
CA VAL A 116 4.50 11.99 2.20
C VAL A 116 3.50 12.62 3.18
N ARG A 117 2.85 13.73 2.78
CA ARG A 117 1.79 14.34 3.63
C ARG A 117 0.60 13.40 3.83
N ASP A 118 0.13 12.77 2.77
CA ASP A 118 -1.00 11.84 2.85
C ASP A 118 -0.64 10.63 3.72
N LEU A 119 0.57 10.09 3.54
CA LEU A 119 1.06 9.00 4.37
C LEU A 119 1.14 9.38 5.86
N ARG A 120 1.65 10.58 6.20
CA ARG A 120 1.69 11.07 7.59
C ARG A 120 0.29 11.17 8.18
N ARG A 121 -0.69 11.69 7.43
CA ARG A 121 -2.09 11.75 7.90
C ARG A 121 -2.64 10.35 8.22
N PHE A 122 -2.29 9.33 7.45
CA PHE A 122 -2.66 7.95 7.76
C PHE A 122 -1.95 7.43 9.02
N LEU A 123 -0.67 7.75 9.18
CA LEU A 123 0.09 7.33 10.36
C LEU A 123 -0.43 8.00 11.64
N ASP A 124 -0.86 9.25 11.55
CA ASP A 124 -1.47 10.00 12.66
C ASP A 124 -2.80 9.40 13.14
N CYS A 125 -3.48 8.63 12.28
CA CYS A 125 -4.71 7.92 12.63
C CYS A 125 -4.49 6.44 12.96
N LEU A 126 -3.25 5.97 12.99
CA LEU A 126 -2.91 4.58 13.28
C LEU A 126 -2.53 4.41 14.75
N TYR A 127 -3.25 3.57 15.45
CA TYR A 127 -3.04 3.26 16.86
C TYR A 127 -2.78 1.78 17.06
N VAL A 128 -2.00 1.47 18.08
CA VAL A 128 -1.63 0.10 18.43
C VAL A 128 -1.86 -0.13 19.91
N GLY A 129 -2.42 -1.27 20.26
CA GLY A 129 -2.66 -1.66 21.64
C GLY A 129 -2.55 -3.16 21.82
N LYS A 130 -2.97 -3.63 22.99
CA LYS A 130 -3.00 -5.06 23.32
C LYS A 130 -4.43 -5.57 23.31
N LEU A 131 -4.60 -6.77 22.76
CA LEU A 131 -5.89 -7.44 22.80
C LEU A 131 -6.19 -7.94 24.22
N SER A 132 -7.45 -7.81 24.65
CA SER A 132 -7.91 -8.41 25.90
C SER A 132 -7.74 -9.94 25.87
N PRO A 133 -7.21 -10.57 26.94
CA PRO A 133 -7.07 -12.02 27.03
C PRO A 133 -8.39 -12.80 26.88
N GLN A 134 -9.53 -12.14 27.16
CA GLN A 134 -10.86 -12.74 27.05
C GLN A 134 -11.48 -12.60 25.65
N GLN A 135 -10.78 -11.94 24.71
CA GLN A 135 -11.32 -11.75 23.36
C GLN A 135 -11.43 -13.06 22.62
N ASP A 136 -12.63 -13.38 22.13
CA ASP A 136 -12.86 -14.53 21.27
C ASP A 136 -12.24 -14.31 19.87
N LEU A 137 -11.41 -15.24 19.46
CA LEU A 137 -10.70 -15.24 18.16
C LEU A 137 -11.18 -16.33 17.21
N SER A 138 -12.19 -17.11 17.60
CA SER A 138 -12.66 -18.28 16.83
C SER A 138 -13.33 -17.91 15.51
N ASP A 139 -13.79 -16.66 15.37
CA ASP A 139 -14.56 -16.18 14.22
C ASP A 139 -13.80 -15.16 13.35
N ILE A 140 -12.47 -15.16 13.37
CA ILE A 140 -11.68 -14.26 12.51
C ILE A 140 -11.91 -14.61 11.05
N GLY A 141 -12.39 -13.61 10.28
CA GLY A 141 -12.64 -13.70 8.85
C GLY A 141 -11.56 -13.03 8.00
N THR A 142 -11.79 -13.06 6.69
CA THR A 142 -10.96 -12.32 5.73
C THR A 142 -11.51 -10.91 5.56
N MET A 143 -10.63 -9.92 5.56
CA MET A 143 -11.01 -8.53 5.26
C MET A 143 -11.42 -8.35 3.80
N ASP A 144 -12.43 -7.52 3.56
CA ASP A 144 -12.83 -7.11 2.21
C ASP A 144 -11.68 -6.32 1.55
N ALA A 145 -11.27 -6.74 0.36
CA ALA A 145 -10.18 -6.10 -0.39
C ALA A 145 -10.48 -4.62 -0.74
N ALA A 146 -11.76 -4.24 -0.81
CA ALA A 146 -12.18 -2.87 -1.07
C ALA A 146 -12.07 -1.95 0.16
N LEU A 147 -11.85 -2.50 1.37
CA LEU A 147 -11.89 -1.71 2.61
C LEU A 147 -10.77 -0.67 2.66
N LEU A 148 -9.53 -1.04 2.34
CA LEU A 148 -8.40 -0.10 2.44
C LEU A 148 -8.51 1.05 1.43
N PRO A 149 -8.80 0.83 0.14
CA PRO A 149 -9.04 1.93 -0.81
C PRO A 149 -10.23 2.81 -0.42
N ALA A 150 -11.33 2.22 0.06
CA ALA A 150 -12.50 2.98 0.50
C ALA A 150 -12.19 3.83 1.73
N PHE A 151 -11.44 3.29 2.70
CA PHE A 151 -10.97 4.03 3.86
C PHE A 151 -10.03 5.18 3.46
N GLU A 152 -9.07 4.93 2.55
CA GLU A 152 -8.16 5.97 2.04
C GLU A 152 -8.95 7.15 1.51
N THR A 153 -9.89 6.89 0.60
CA THR A 153 -10.74 7.94 0.03
C THR A 153 -11.54 8.66 1.10
N ALA A 154 -12.24 7.92 1.95
CA ALA A 154 -13.08 8.50 2.99
C ALA A 154 -12.27 9.33 4.00
N PHE A 155 -11.08 8.88 4.38
CA PHE A 155 -10.22 9.55 5.35
C PHE A 155 -9.55 10.80 4.76
N LEU A 156 -8.94 10.71 3.55
CA LEU A 156 -8.25 11.83 2.92
C LEU A 156 -9.21 12.95 2.50
N GLU A 157 -10.36 12.57 1.95
CA GLU A 157 -11.38 13.52 1.51
C GLU A 157 -12.31 13.97 2.64
N ARG A 158 -12.22 13.33 3.82
CA ARG A 158 -13.10 13.56 4.98
C ARG A 158 -14.58 13.41 4.63
N VAL A 159 -14.88 12.32 3.92
CA VAL A 159 -16.24 11.91 3.60
C VAL A 159 -16.64 10.68 4.41
N MET A 160 -17.94 10.53 4.64
CA MET A 160 -18.46 9.38 5.39
C MET A 160 -18.21 8.10 4.64
N LEU A 161 -18.17 6.99 5.38
CA LEU A 161 -18.04 5.64 4.87
C LEU A 161 -19.32 4.86 5.18
N ASN A 162 -19.89 4.24 4.16
CA ASN A 162 -21.05 3.39 4.26
C ASN A 162 -20.63 1.92 4.08
N PHE A 163 -21.14 0.99 4.91
CA PHE A 163 -20.82 -0.43 4.79
C PHE A 163 -21.84 -1.31 5.50
N ARG A 164 -21.87 -2.59 5.14
CA ARG A 164 -22.57 -3.61 5.92
C ARG A 164 -21.65 -4.16 7.00
N TYR A 165 -22.17 -4.25 8.22
CA TYR A 165 -21.44 -4.74 9.37
C TYR A 165 -22.14 -5.97 9.98
N ARG A 166 -21.37 -7.04 10.22
CA ARG A 166 -21.80 -8.23 10.93
C ARG A 166 -21.34 -8.15 12.38
N ASP A 167 -22.25 -8.02 13.31
CA ASP A 167 -21.92 -7.96 14.74
C ASP A 167 -21.47 -9.33 15.31
N ALA A 168 -21.10 -9.36 16.59
CA ALA A 168 -20.67 -10.59 17.27
C ALA A 168 -21.77 -11.65 17.38
N LYS A 169 -23.03 -11.25 17.24
CA LYS A 169 -24.20 -12.15 17.27
C LYS A 169 -24.64 -12.61 15.87
N GLY A 170 -23.90 -12.17 14.82
CA GLY A 170 -24.20 -12.49 13.43
C GLY A 170 -25.23 -11.57 12.77
N HIS A 171 -25.78 -10.56 13.46
CA HIS A 171 -26.73 -9.64 12.87
C HIS A 171 -26.05 -8.74 11.85
N LEU A 172 -26.67 -8.59 10.68
CA LEU A 172 -26.24 -7.69 9.64
C LEU A 172 -26.95 -6.34 9.76
N THR A 173 -26.15 -5.28 9.77
CA THR A 173 -26.65 -3.90 9.84
C THR A 173 -25.93 -3.02 8.84
N GLN A 174 -26.66 -2.06 8.26
CA GLN A 174 -26.06 -0.99 7.46
C GLN A 174 -25.52 0.06 8.40
N ARG A 175 -24.31 0.54 8.14
CA ARG A 175 -23.64 1.58 8.92
C ARG A 175 -23.19 2.71 8.01
N GLU A 176 -23.40 3.94 8.49
CA GLU A 176 -22.85 5.15 7.93
C GLU A 176 -22.08 5.86 9.03
N VAL A 177 -20.77 6.04 8.80
CA VAL A 177 -19.84 6.46 9.84
C VAL A 177 -18.87 7.53 9.34
N GLU A 178 -18.31 8.31 10.26
CA GLU A 178 -17.18 9.22 10.04
C GLU A 178 -15.89 8.49 10.46
N PRO A 179 -15.02 8.03 9.53
CA PRO A 179 -13.77 7.36 9.87
C PRO A 179 -12.82 8.28 10.63
N GLN A 180 -12.34 7.86 11.80
CA GLN A 180 -11.47 8.66 12.64
C GLN A 180 -10.07 8.05 12.81
N ALA A 181 -9.97 6.74 13.00
CA ALA A 181 -8.71 6.05 13.24
C ALA A 181 -8.77 4.57 12.86
N MET A 182 -7.58 3.98 12.71
CA MET A 182 -7.38 2.54 12.67
C MET A 182 -6.71 2.09 13.97
N LEU A 183 -7.21 1.00 14.56
CA LEU A 183 -6.66 0.43 15.78
C LEU A 183 -6.24 -1.03 15.53
N ILE A 184 -4.98 -1.33 15.81
CA ILE A 184 -4.39 -2.67 15.70
C ILE A 184 -4.28 -3.27 17.10
N LEU A 185 -5.05 -4.33 17.33
CA LEU A 185 -4.97 -5.19 18.53
C LEU A 185 -4.70 -6.63 18.06
N PRO A 186 -3.45 -7.02 17.81
CA PRO A 186 -3.16 -8.29 17.13
C PRO A 186 -3.82 -9.50 17.77
N PRO A 187 -4.43 -10.40 16.95
CA PRO A 187 -4.50 -10.40 15.49
C PRO A 187 -5.67 -9.60 14.90
N LEU A 188 -6.42 -8.82 15.69
CA LEU A 188 -7.60 -8.07 15.26
C LEU A 188 -7.25 -6.64 14.84
N TRP A 189 -7.98 -6.15 13.86
CA TRP A 189 -7.88 -4.79 13.34
C TRP A 189 -9.25 -4.13 13.37
N TYR A 190 -9.29 -2.87 13.77
CA TYR A 190 -10.52 -2.11 13.93
C TYR A 190 -10.50 -0.81 13.17
N LEU A 191 -11.59 -0.50 12.50
CA LEU A 191 -11.94 0.84 12.09
C LEU A 191 -12.61 1.54 13.28
N VAL A 192 -12.01 2.62 13.77
CA VAL A 192 -12.62 3.48 14.79
C VAL A 192 -13.30 4.64 14.09
N ALA A 193 -14.59 4.78 14.32
CA ALA A 193 -15.41 5.77 13.63
C ALA A 193 -16.52 6.31 14.53
N TRP A 194 -16.96 7.52 14.23
CA TRP A 194 -18.17 8.08 14.80
C TRP A 194 -19.40 7.51 14.08
N ASP A 195 -20.22 6.75 14.77
CA ASP A 195 -21.43 6.13 14.23
C ASP A 195 -22.59 7.13 14.30
N LEU A 196 -23.10 7.56 13.15
CA LEU A 196 -24.18 8.56 13.06
C LEU A 196 -25.49 8.06 13.68
N ALA A 197 -25.78 6.77 13.59
CA ALA A 197 -27.01 6.21 14.16
C ALA A 197 -26.93 6.10 15.69
N ARG A 198 -25.73 5.98 16.26
CA ARG A 198 -25.50 5.85 17.71
C ARG A 198 -25.05 7.12 18.37
N GLN A 199 -24.58 8.13 17.59
CA GLN A 199 -23.99 9.37 18.08
C GLN A 199 -22.86 9.12 19.10
N ASP A 200 -21.99 8.16 18.77
CA ASP A 200 -20.92 7.70 19.63
C ASP A 200 -19.78 7.06 18.83
N PHE A 201 -18.57 6.98 19.39
CA PHE A 201 -17.48 6.23 18.79
C PHE A 201 -17.74 4.74 18.86
N ARG A 202 -17.45 4.07 17.75
CA ARG A 202 -17.56 2.61 17.65
C ARG A 202 -16.31 2.02 17.00
N HIS A 203 -15.93 0.86 17.53
CA HIS A 203 -14.86 0.04 17.00
C HIS A 203 -15.46 -1.07 16.14
N PHE A 204 -15.22 -1.00 14.84
CA PHE A 204 -15.71 -1.99 13.88
C PHE A 204 -14.57 -2.93 13.49
N ARG A 205 -14.66 -4.21 13.82
CA ARG A 205 -13.69 -5.21 13.34
C ARG A 205 -13.67 -5.19 11.83
N MET A 206 -12.49 -5.04 11.24
CA MET A 206 -12.35 -4.88 9.79
C MET A 206 -12.76 -6.13 9.01
N ASP A 207 -12.52 -7.33 9.56
CA ASP A 207 -12.94 -8.61 8.98
C ASP A 207 -14.46 -8.85 8.99
N ARG A 208 -15.22 -7.96 9.63
CA ARG A 208 -16.69 -8.01 9.68
C ARG A 208 -17.36 -6.92 8.85
N ILE A 209 -16.56 -6.10 8.16
CA ILE A 209 -17.02 -5.06 7.24
C ILE A 209 -17.14 -5.67 5.84
N ALA A 210 -18.23 -5.39 5.15
CA ALA A 210 -18.46 -5.81 3.77
C ALA A 210 -19.06 -4.65 2.95
N ASN A 211 -18.68 -4.59 1.67
CA ASN A 211 -19.12 -3.58 0.71
C ASN A 211 -18.90 -2.15 1.23
N PRO A 212 -17.66 -1.76 1.56
CA PRO A 212 -17.35 -0.41 2.01
C PRO A 212 -17.40 0.57 0.82
N GLU A 213 -18.14 1.67 0.98
CA GLU A 213 -18.28 2.71 -0.05
C GLU A 213 -18.17 4.10 0.58
N PRO A 214 -17.27 4.99 0.07
CA PRO A 214 -17.24 6.39 0.46
C PRO A 214 -18.54 7.09 0.03
N VAL A 215 -19.09 7.94 0.89
CA VAL A 215 -20.31 8.71 0.60
C VAL A 215 -19.92 10.06 0.00
N GLU A 216 -20.05 10.23 -1.31
CA GLU A 216 -19.70 11.46 -2.00
C GLU A 216 -20.47 12.67 -1.45
N GLY A 217 -19.80 13.82 -1.38
CA GLY A 217 -20.39 15.08 -0.95
C GLY A 217 -20.64 15.21 0.56
N SER A 218 -20.53 14.12 1.33
CA SER A 218 -20.64 14.16 2.79
C SER A 218 -19.32 14.63 3.39
N LYS A 219 -19.31 15.68 4.20
CA LYS A 219 -18.08 16.15 4.86
C LYS A 219 -18.22 16.04 6.37
N PHE A 220 -17.18 15.58 7.04
CA PHE A 220 -17.12 15.52 8.50
C PHE A 220 -15.89 16.24 9.06
N ARG A 221 -15.91 16.53 10.36
CA ARG A 221 -14.75 17.04 11.10
C ARG A 221 -14.04 15.90 11.80
N GLN A 222 -12.71 15.93 11.72
CA GLN A 222 -11.88 15.03 12.54
C GLN A 222 -12.21 15.25 14.02
N ARG A 223 -12.49 14.14 14.73
CA ARG A 223 -12.75 14.12 16.16
C ARG A 223 -11.56 13.48 16.87
N HIS A 224 -11.27 13.95 18.05
CA HIS A 224 -10.32 13.26 18.92
C HIS A 224 -10.98 11.98 19.46
N VAL A 225 -10.35 10.83 19.20
CA VAL A 225 -10.83 9.55 19.70
C VAL A 225 -10.29 9.36 21.14
N PRO A 226 -11.14 9.16 22.15
CA PRO A 226 -10.71 8.88 23.50
C PRO A 226 -10.26 7.41 23.60
N PHE A 227 -8.98 7.15 23.35
CA PHE A 227 -8.40 5.83 23.58
C PHE A 227 -8.04 5.63 25.08
N GLU A 228 -8.03 4.39 25.51
CA GLU A 228 -7.54 3.98 26.82
C GLU A 228 -6.00 4.04 26.88
N ASP A 229 -5.43 4.06 28.09
CA ASP A 229 -3.98 4.23 28.33
C ASP A 229 -3.12 3.10 27.76
N ASP A 230 -3.70 1.94 27.40
CA ASP A 230 -3.02 0.80 26.79
C ASP A 230 -2.91 0.88 25.26
N VAL A 231 -3.41 1.97 24.67
CA VAL A 231 -3.36 2.25 23.23
C VAL A 231 -2.45 3.45 22.97
N CYS A 232 -1.48 3.30 22.09
CA CYS A 232 -0.59 4.39 21.72
C CYS A 232 -0.60 4.67 20.21
N PRO A 233 -0.32 5.92 19.79
CA PRO A 233 -0.10 6.24 18.39
C PRO A 233 1.05 5.40 17.80
N TYR A 234 0.92 4.97 16.56
CA TYR A 234 1.96 4.18 15.88
C TYR A 234 3.33 4.88 15.84
N GLY A 235 3.33 6.22 15.72
CA GLY A 235 4.55 7.03 15.72
C GLY A 235 5.35 6.97 17.03
N ASP A 236 4.71 6.65 18.14
CA ASP A 236 5.28 6.60 19.50
C ASP A 236 5.75 5.19 19.89
N LEU A 237 5.54 4.18 19.03
CA LEU A 237 6.04 2.83 19.28
C LEU A 237 7.58 2.82 19.29
N PRO A 238 8.22 2.14 20.26
CA PRO A 238 9.67 1.98 20.27
C PRO A 238 10.13 1.25 19.00
N ARG A 239 11.07 1.85 18.29
CA ARG A 239 11.67 1.33 17.05
C ARG A 239 12.85 0.45 17.33
#